data_af6378dc7254a5b6ca3131e3d38f2574
#
_entry.id   af6378dc7254a5b6ca3131e3d38f2574
#
_cell.length_a   1.000
_cell.length_b   1.000
_cell.length_c   1.000
_cell.angle_alpha   90.00
_cell.angle_beta   90.00
_cell.angle_gamma   90.00
#
_symmetry.space_group_name_H-M   'P 1'
#
loop_
_entity.id
_entity.type
_entity.pdbx_description
1 polymer ?
#
loop_
_entity_poly.entity_id
_entity_poly.type
_entity_poly.pdbx_seq_one_letter_code
_entity_poly.pdbx_strand_id
1 'polypeptide(L)'
;EGKDGHPGPALSIADIVATLYLDAMNVDPKNPEWEDRDRFILSKGHACPIWYAALNEKGYFEPKVEHFHLRALGSTFQGHPSMHSTKGIDMTSGSLGNGIAIGAGMAAAAKIQKKDYFTYVICGDGELQEGVCWEGVNMATGRKLDNLVVFVDRNGWQSYKSVDFTVGQNNIADRFRAFGWHTQEISGHDIDGIKAAVAIAKGYKGKPHAIVCDCIKGKGLSFMENNNAWHKGVPTDEQWEIAKKELGGEE
;
A
#
# COMPACT_ATOMS: atom_id res chain seq x y z
N GLU A 1 20.07 -12.59 -5.91
CA GLU A 1 20.47 -13.24 -4.69
C GLU A 1 19.31 -13.90 -3.96
N GLY A 2 18.29 -13.19 -3.53
CA GLY A 2 17.14 -13.77 -2.83
C GLY A 2 16.21 -14.62 -3.69
N LYS A 3 16.25 -14.51 -4.98
CA LYS A 3 15.42 -15.21 -5.99
C LYS A 3 13.96 -15.46 -5.54
N ASP A 4 13.37 -14.50 -4.87
CA ASP A 4 12.02 -14.60 -4.32
C ASP A 4 11.41 -13.19 -4.10
N GLY A 5 10.14 -13.02 -4.44
CA GLY A 5 9.44 -11.75 -4.30
C GLY A 5 7.94 -11.89 -4.61
N HIS A 6 7.22 -10.79 -4.48
CA HIS A 6 5.79 -10.73 -4.80
C HIS A 6 5.54 -9.62 -5.83
N PRO A 7 5.96 -9.80 -7.10
CA PRO A 7 5.87 -8.75 -8.11
C PRO A 7 4.42 -8.37 -8.45
N GLY A 8 3.53 -9.35 -8.59
CA GLY A 8 2.14 -9.08 -8.91
C GLY A 8 1.44 -8.16 -7.91
N PRO A 9 1.47 -8.47 -6.59
CA PRO A 9 0.93 -7.59 -5.56
C PRO A 9 1.62 -6.21 -5.48
N ALA A 10 2.91 -6.11 -5.79
CA ALA A 10 3.65 -4.85 -5.79
C ALA A 10 3.23 -3.95 -6.96
N LEU A 11 3.19 -4.49 -8.17
CA LEU A 11 2.78 -3.75 -9.38
C LEU A 11 1.30 -3.35 -9.34
N SER A 12 0.44 -4.13 -8.68
CA SER A 12 -0.98 -3.80 -8.49
C SER A 12 -1.21 -2.42 -7.88
N ILE A 13 -0.30 -1.97 -7.02
CA ILE A 13 -0.42 -0.72 -6.26
C ILE A 13 0.66 0.32 -6.61
N ALA A 14 1.40 0.11 -7.69
CA ALA A 14 2.53 0.97 -8.05
C ALA A 14 2.12 2.43 -8.21
N ASP A 15 1.04 2.71 -8.94
CA ASP A 15 0.54 4.07 -9.17
C ASP A 15 0.06 4.74 -7.87
N ILE A 16 -0.58 3.97 -6.98
CA ILE A 16 -1.05 4.48 -5.67
C ILE A 16 0.15 4.87 -4.80
N VAL A 17 1.14 3.97 -4.65
CA VAL A 17 2.31 4.22 -3.81
C VAL A 17 3.16 5.36 -4.36
N ALA A 18 3.37 5.39 -5.68
CA ALA A 18 4.09 6.47 -6.35
C ALA A 18 3.39 7.83 -6.12
N THR A 19 2.07 7.90 -6.35
CA THR A 19 1.29 9.13 -6.13
C THR A 19 1.38 9.60 -4.67
N LEU A 20 1.26 8.69 -3.71
CA LEU A 20 1.36 9.04 -2.29
C LEU A 20 2.74 9.61 -1.96
N TYR A 21 3.82 8.91 -2.27
CA TYR A 21 5.17 9.34 -1.87
C TYR A 21 5.71 10.52 -2.66
N LEU A 22 5.43 10.58 -3.97
CA LEU A 22 6.02 11.60 -4.83
C LEU A 22 5.23 12.91 -4.83
N ASP A 23 3.93 12.87 -4.50
CA ASP A 23 3.05 14.04 -4.62
C ASP A 23 2.18 14.32 -3.38
N ALA A 24 1.43 13.34 -2.86
CA ALA A 24 0.33 13.59 -1.95
C ALA A 24 0.71 13.66 -0.47
N MET A 25 1.71 12.89 -0.02
CA MET A 25 2.14 12.80 1.38
C MET A 25 3.14 13.90 1.74
N ASN A 26 2.97 14.41 2.96
CA ASN A 26 3.92 15.33 3.57
C ASN A 26 5.00 14.53 4.31
N VAL A 27 6.11 14.25 3.63
CA VAL A 27 7.26 13.50 4.15
C VAL A 27 8.57 14.15 3.72
N ASP A 28 9.59 14.08 4.57
CA ASP A 28 10.94 14.59 4.29
C ASP A 28 11.97 13.46 4.41
N PRO A 29 12.58 13.01 3.31
CA PRO A 29 13.60 11.96 3.33
C PRO A 29 14.88 12.37 4.07
N LYS A 30 15.16 13.69 4.22
CA LYS A 30 16.29 14.22 4.99
C LYS A 30 16.01 14.21 6.49
N ASN A 31 14.74 14.24 6.88
CA ASN A 31 14.29 14.13 8.27
C ASN A 31 13.22 13.05 8.42
N PRO A 32 13.57 11.76 8.29
CA PRO A 32 12.62 10.64 8.29
C PRO A 32 11.91 10.46 9.64
N GLU A 33 12.48 11.00 10.72
CA GLU A 33 11.91 10.98 12.06
C GLU A 33 11.07 12.23 12.39
N TRP A 34 10.85 13.11 11.41
CA TRP A 34 10.02 14.29 11.60
C TRP A 34 8.65 13.92 12.17
N GLU A 35 8.34 14.48 13.32
CA GLU A 35 7.16 14.08 14.10
C GLU A 35 5.83 14.43 13.41
N ASP A 36 5.79 15.51 12.63
CA ASP A 36 4.56 15.99 11.95
C ASP A 36 4.42 15.49 10.51
N ARG A 37 5.31 14.57 10.08
CA ARG A 37 5.17 13.91 8.78
C ARG A 37 3.92 13.02 8.73
N ASP A 38 3.37 12.81 7.55
CA ASP A 38 2.37 11.80 7.33
C ASP A 38 2.93 10.39 7.62
N ARG A 39 2.05 9.45 7.93
CA ARG A 39 2.40 8.04 8.21
C ARG A 39 1.88 7.16 7.09
N PHE A 40 2.66 6.16 6.72
CA PHE A 40 2.29 5.19 5.71
C PHE A 40 2.42 3.76 6.23
N ILE A 41 1.39 2.96 6.00
CA ILE A 41 1.34 1.54 6.36
C ILE A 41 1.00 0.71 5.14
N LEU A 42 1.91 -0.15 4.74
CA LEU A 42 1.63 -1.20 3.77
C LEU A 42 1.16 -2.45 4.53
N SER A 43 -0.15 -2.58 4.74
CA SER A 43 -0.73 -3.70 5.50
C SER A 43 -0.46 -5.05 4.83
N LYS A 44 -0.63 -5.13 3.50
CA LYS A 44 -0.18 -6.26 2.68
C LYS A 44 1.34 -6.23 2.48
N GLY A 45 2.09 -6.44 3.55
CA GLY A 45 3.54 -6.23 3.64
C GLY A 45 4.38 -6.98 2.60
N HIS A 46 3.86 -8.08 2.03
CA HIS A 46 4.53 -8.81 0.96
C HIS A 46 4.69 -7.98 -0.34
N ALA A 47 3.89 -6.91 -0.54
CA ALA A 47 4.03 -5.98 -1.66
C ALA A 47 5.15 -4.92 -1.45
N CYS A 48 6.00 -5.07 -0.45
CA CYS A 48 7.05 -4.11 -0.08
C CYS A 48 8.04 -3.71 -1.18
N PRO A 49 8.32 -4.49 -2.25
CA PRO A 49 9.23 -4.03 -3.29
C PRO A 49 8.87 -2.66 -3.87
N ILE A 50 7.57 -2.40 -4.10
CA ILE A 50 7.15 -1.08 -4.60
C ILE A 50 7.33 0.03 -3.57
N TRP A 51 7.18 -0.28 -2.28
CA TRP A 51 7.42 0.70 -1.22
C TRP A 51 8.90 1.08 -1.13
N TYR A 52 9.79 0.09 -1.20
CA TYR A 52 11.24 0.35 -1.23
C TYR A 52 11.64 1.19 -2.45
N ALA A 53 11.06 0.91 -3.63
CA ALA A 53 11.28 1.70 -4.82
C ALA A 53 10.82 3.16 -4.64
N ALA A 54 9.63 3.38 -4.09
CA ALA A 54 9.10 4.72 -3.83
C ALA A 54 9.94 5.50 -2.81
N LEU A 55 10.42 4.83 -1.75
CA LEU A 55 11.34 5.44 -0.79
C LEU A 55 12.66 5.84 -1.45
N ASN A 56 13.20 4.99 -2.34
CA ASN A 56 14.40 5.30 -3.11
C ASN A 56 14.21 6.51 -4.02
N GLU A 57 13.13 6.53 -4.79
CA GLU A 57 12.80 7.66 -5.68
C GLU A 57 12.56 8.96 -4.90
N LYS A 58 11.98 8.87 -3.71
CA LYS A 58 11.80 10.03 -2.82
C LYS A 58 13.12 10.54 -2.23
N GLY A 59 14.19 9.73 -2.24
CA GLY A 59 15.52 10.10 -1.73
C GLY A 59 15.80 9.69 -0.29
N TYR A 60 15.15 8.65 0.22
CA TYR A 60 15.44 8.11 1.56
C TYR A 60 16.80 7.41 1.66
N PHE A 61 17.34 6.97 0.52
CA PHE A 61 18.61 6.23 0.42
C PHE A 61 19.63 7.00 -0.41
N GLU A 62 20.88 6.99 0.06
CA GLU A 62 22.03 7.61 -0.60
C GLU A 62 23.27 6.68 -0.55
N PRO A 63 23.94 6.44 -1.70
CA PRO A 63 23.49 6.72 -3.07
C PRO A 63 22.23 5.92 -3.42
N LYS A 64 21.53 6.32 -4.50
CA LYS A 64 20.36 5.54 -4.99
C LYS A 64 20.75 4.08 -5.10
N VAL A 65 20.00 3.21 -4.43
CA VAL A 65 20.29 1.79 -4.38
C VAL A 65 19.81 1.17 -5.69
N GLU A 66 20.73 0.88 -6.60
CA GLU A 66 20.43 0.20 -7.87
C GLU A 66 20.01 -1.25 -7.65
N HIS A 67 20.50 -1.84 -6.54
CA HIS A 67 20.23 -3.24 -6.20
C HIS A 67 19.80 -3.33 -4.74
N PHE A 68 18.52 -3.52 -4.50
CA PHE A 68 18.00 -3.66 -3.14
C PHE A 68 18.44 -4.94 -2.43
N HIS A 69 19.07 -5.89 -3.12
CA HIS A 69 19.39 -7.21 -2.55
C HIS A 69 18.22 -7.80 -1.74
N LEU A 70 17.03 -7.71 -2.32
CA LEU A 70 15.77 -8.09 -1.67
C LEU A 70 15.86 -9.51 -1.12
N ARG A 71 15.55 -9.70 0.16
CA ARG A 71 15.60 -10.97 0.88
C ARG A 71 16.98 -11.61 1.01
N ALA A 72 18.06 -10.93 0.65
CA ALA A 72 19.40 -11.43 0.91
C ALA A 72 19.69 -11.42 2.41
N LEU A 73 20.52 -12.36 2.85
CA LEU A 73 20.97 -12.41 4.25
C LEU A 73 21.72 -11.12 4.59
N GLY A 74 21.32 -10.45 5.66
CA GLY A 74 21.91 -9.17 6.11
C GLY A 74 21.37 -7.94 5.38
N SER A 75 20.56 -8.08 4.33
CA SER A 75 19.90 -6.93 3.70
C SER A 75 18.86 -6.29 4.63
N THR A 76 18.76 -4.97 4.58
CA THR A 76 17.69 -4.23 5.24
C THR A 76 16.37 -4.30 4.47
N PHE A 77 16.42 -4.70 3.18
CA PHE A 77 15.26 -4.84 2.29
C PHE A 77 14.72 -6.27 2.31
N GLN A 78 13.98 -6.59 3.35
CA GLN A 78 13.42 -7.92 3.53
C GLN A 78 12.11 -8.11 2.75
N GLY A 79 11.62 -9.34 2.64
CA GLY A 79 10.38 -9.69 1.93
C GLY A 79 9.10 -9.17 2.60
N HIS A 80 9.21 -8.62 3.79
CA HIS A 80 8.22 -7.82 4.50
C HIS A 80 8.95 -6.65 5.15
N PRO A 81 8.35 -5.45 5.20
CA PRO A 81 9.03 -4.26 5.69
C PRO A 81 9.23 -4.33 7.20
N SER A 82 10.37 -3.81 7.66
CA SER A 82 10.70 -3.71 9.09
C SER A 82 11.06 -2.27 9.46
N MET A 83 10.32 -1.70 10.40
CA MET A 83 10.60 -0.36 10.92
C MET A 83 11.93 -0.25 11.69
N HIS A 84 12.50 -1.41 12.08
CA HIS A 84 13.75 -1.44 12.82
C HIS A 84 14.99 -1.53 11.92
N SER A 85 14.83 -1.88 10.65
CA SER A 85 15.96 -2.10 9.74
C SER A 85 15.95 -1.22 8.50
N THR A 86 14.79 -0.72 8.06
CA THR A 86 14.69 0.05 6.83
C THR A 86 14.21 1.47 7.13
N LYS A 87 15.03 2.46 6.79
CA LYS A 87 14.73 3.88 6.95
C LYS A 87 13.44 4.26 6.21
N GLY A 88 12.56 5.03 6.84
CA GLY A 88 11.29 5.48 6.25
C GLY A 88 10.14 4.49 6.36
N ILE A 89 10.33 3.36 7.03
CA ILE A 89 9.26 2.40 7.31
C ILE A 89 8.61 2.71 8.66
N ASP A 90 7.32 3.05 8.64
CA ASP A 90 6.57 3.43 9.85
C ASP A 90 6.08 2.23 10.67
N MET A 91 5.94 1.07 10.04
CA MET A 91 5.40 -0.14 10.68
C MET A 91 6.00 -1.41 10.09
N THR A 92 6.46 -2.31 10.96
CA THR A 92 6.75 -3.69 10.59
C THR A 92 5.46 -4.39 10.24
N SER A 93 5.31 -4.87 9.00
CA SER A 93 4.10 -5.55 8.52
C SER A 93 4.41 -6.94 7.96
N GLY A 94 3.36 -7.73 7.72
CA GLY A 94 3.47 -9.13 7.25
C GLY A 94 2.32 -9.99 7.78
N SER A 95 1.84 -9.73 8.98
CA SER A 95 0.60 -10.31 9.50
C SER A 95 -0.58 -9.52 8.94
N LEU A 96 -1.28 -10.09 7.94
CA LEU A 96 -2.40 -9.45 7.25
C LEU A 96 -3.49 -9.00 8.23
N GLY A 97 -4.17 -7.93 7.87
CA GLY A 97 -5.30 -7.36 8.60
C GLY A 97 -4.92 -6.34 9.67
N ASN A 98 -3.71 -6.39 10.23
CA ASN A 98 -3.34 -5.52 11.35
C ASN A 98 -3.15 -4.04 10.95
N GLY A 99 -2.85 -3.76 9.67
CA GLY A 99 -2.49 -2.41 9.23
C GLY A 99 -3.58 -1.38 9.48
N ILE A 100 -4.85 -1.71 9.26
CA ILE A 100 -5.97 -0.77 9.50
C ILE A 100 -6.09 -0.43 10.99
N ALA A 101 -6.01 -1.44 11.86
CA ALA A 101 -6.11 -1.24 13.31
C ALA A 101 -4.93 -0.40 13.85
N ILE A 102 -3.71 -0.68 13.40
CA ILE A 102 -2.52 0.10 13.78
C ILE A 102 -2.60 1.53 13.20
N GLY A 103 -3.04 1.67 11.94
CA GLY A 103 -3.28 2.97 11.32
C GLY A 103 -4.31 3.82 12.08
N ALA A 104 -5.38 3.19 12.55
CA ALA A 104 -6.34 3.85 13.43
C ALA A 104 -5.70 4.31 14.75
N GLY A 105 -4.79 3.52 15.31
CA GLY A 105 -4.00 3.92 16.51
C GLY A 105 -3.11 5.13 16.23
N MET A 106 -2.39 5.15 15.09
CA MET A 106 -1.54 6.29 14.71
C MET A 106 -2.37 7.56 14.45
N ALA A 107 -3.50 7.44 13.75
CA ALA A 107 -4.40 8.56 13.49
C ALA A 107 -5.03 9.11 14.79
N ALA A 108 -5.37 8.23 15.73
CA ALA A 108 -5.85 8.64 17.04
C ALA A 108 -4.76 9.35 17.86
N ALA A 109 -3.51 8.87 17.79
CA ALA A 109 -2.37 9.52 18.44
C ALA A 109 -2.17 10.95 17.92
N ALA A 110 -2.26 11.18 16.61
CA ALA A 110 -2.20 12.53 16.05
C ALA A 110 -3.25 13.46 16.68
N LYS A 111 -4.51 13.01 16.76
CA LYS A 111 -5.58 13.83 17.37
C LYS A 111 -5.37 14.11 18.85
N ILE A 112 -4.89 13.12 19.62
CA ILE A 112 -4.56 13.31 21.04
C ILE A 112 -3.43 14.32 21.22
N GLN A 113 -2.41 14.25 20.35
CA GLN A 113 -1.25 15.14 20.36
C GLN A 113 -1.53 16.51 19.69
N LYS A 114 -2.72 16.71 19.12
CA LYS A 114 -3.11 17.90 18.36
C LYS A 114 -2.20 18.16 17.15
N LYS A 115 -1.83 17.08 16.46
CA LYS A 115 -1.05 17.09 15.21
C LYS A 115 -1.97 16.89 14.03
N ASP A 116 -1.60 17.47 12.87
CA ASP A 116 -2.44 17.51 11.68
C ASP A 116 -2.03 16.46 10.61
N TYR A 117 -1.10 15.54 10.92
CA TYR A 117 -0.68 14.54 9.96
C TYR A 117 -1.77 13.51 9.66
N PHE A 118 -1.73 13.03 8.44
CA PHE A 118 -2.56 11.93 7.97
C PHE A 118 -1.85 10.58 8.15
N THR A 119 -2.65 9.53 8.31
CA THR A 119 -2.19 8.14 8.26
C THR A 119 -2.81 7.47 7.06
N TYR A 120 -1.97 6.98 6.14
CA TYR A 120 -2.36 6.25 4.93
C TYR A 120 -2.08 4.77 5.12
N VAL A 121 -3.05 3.94 4.80
CA VAL A 121 -2.94 2.48 4.87
C VAL A 121 -3.29 1.90 3.51
N ILE A 122 -2.48 0.98 2.99
CA ILE A 122 -2.86 0.15 1.84
C ILE A 122 -3.07 -1.27 2.29
N CYS A 123 -4.27 -1.80 2.08
CA CYS A 123 -4.61 -3.21 2.31
C CYS A 123 -5.09 -3.88 1.01
N GLY A 124 -5.12 -5.21 1.01
CA GLY A 124 -5.71 -5.99 -0.09
C GLY A 124 -7.17 -6.31 0.14
N ASP A 125 -7.91 -6.58 -0.93
CA ASP A 125 -9.29 -7.04 -0.86
C ASP A 125 -9.43 -8.38 -0.14
N GLY A 126 -8.55 -9.34 -0.45
CA GLY A 126 -8.49 -10.62 0.26
C GLY A 126 -8.11 -10.47 1.74
N GLU A 127 -7.29 -9.48 2.07
CA GLU A 127 -6.91 -9.17 3.45
C GLU A 127 -8.10 -8.73 4.32
N LEU A 128 -9.13 -8.12 3.71
CA LEU A 128 -10.35 -7.71 4.41
C LEU A 128 -11.21 -8.90 4.91
N GLN A 129 -10.78 -10.13 4.68
CA GLN A 129 -11.38 -11.33 5.29
C GLN A 129 -10.92 -11.50 6.75
N GLU A 130 -9.82 -10.84 7.15
CA GLU A 130 -9.36 -10.84 8.53
C GLU A 130 -10.29 -10.00 9.43
N GLY A 131 -10.74 -10.57 10.55
CA GLY A 131 -11.65 -9.90 11.49
C GLY A 131 -11.10 -8.60 12.06
N VAL A 132 -9.79 -8.57 12.35
CA VAL A 132 -9.10 -7.39 12.92
C VAL A 132 -9.19 -6.15 12.02
N CYS A 133 -9.33 -6.30 10.69
CA CYS A 133 -9.61 -5.17 9.79
C CYS A 133 -10.86 -4.42 10.23
N TRP A 134 -11.95 -5.15 10.50
CA TRP A 134 -13.26 -4.57 10.83
C TRP A 134 -13.33 -4.05 12.27
N GLU A 135 -12.54 -4.62 13.17
CA GLU A 135 -12.32 -4.06 14.51
C GLU A 135 -11.65 -2.67 14.41
N GLY A 136 -10.60 -2.56 13.58
CA GLY A 136 -9.94 -1.29 13.28
C GLY A 136 -10.87 -0.28 12.61
N VAL A 137 -11.66 -0.73 11.65
CA VAL A 137 -12.68 0.08 10.95
C VAL A 137 -13.71 0.64 11.94
N ASN A 138 -14.22 -0.19 12.84
CA ASN A 138 -15.18 0.23 13.86
C ASN A 138 -14.58 1.24 14.85
N MET A 139 -13.37 1.00 15.32
CA MET A 139 -12.64 1.93 16.20
C MET A 139 -12.44 3.30 15.54
N ALA A 140 -12.04 3.33 14.27
CA ALA A 140 -11.83 4.56 13.51
C ALA A 140 -13.12 5.38 13.40
N THR A 141 -14.26 4.73 13.17
CA THR A 141 -15.57 5.39 13.16
C THR A 141 -15.93 5.98 14.51
N GLY A 142 -15.81 5.18 15.57
CA GLY A 142 -16.15 5.64 16.93
C GLY A 142 -15.31 6.83 17.39
N ARG A 143 -14.09 6.95 16.91
CA ARG A 143 -13.16 8.04 17.20
C ARG A 143 -13.19 9.18 16.17
N LYS A 144 -14.00 9.06 15.10
CA LYS A 144 -14.12 10.04 14.00
C LYS A 144 -12.75 10.42 13.42
N LEU A 145 -11.95 9.41 13.09
CA LEU A 145 -10.57 9.61 12.63
C LEU A 145 -10.53 10.08 11.17
N ASP A 146 -10.87 11.33 10.94
CA ASP A 146 -10.90 11.96 9.61
C ASP A 146 -9.50 12.24 9.02
N ASN A 147 -8.46 11.87 9.75
CA ASN A 147 -7.06 11.83 9.32
C ASN A 147 -6.56 10.40 9.02
N LEU A 148 -7.45 9.41 8.93
CA LEU A 148 -7.16 8.05 8.47
C LEU A 148 -7.71 7.84 7.07
N VAL A 149 -6.84 7.44 6.13
CA VAL A 149 -7.19 7.11 4.75
C VAL A 149 -6.75 5.69 4.45
N VAL A 150 -7.69 4.82 4.13
CA VAL A 150 -7.43 3.41 3.78
C VAL A 150 -7.66 3.23 2.29
N PHE A 151 -6.64 2.82 1.56
CA PHE A 151 -6.71 2.35 0.19
C PHE A 151 -6.92 0.83 0.18
N VAL A 152 -7.90 0.37 -0.57
CA VAL A 152 -8.12 -1.05 -0.79
C VAL A 152 -7.72 -1.42 -2.20
N ASP A 153 -6.68 -2.22 -2.34
CA ASP A 153 -6.28 -2.84 -3.62
C ASP A 153 -7.30 -3.92 -3.98
N ARG A 154 -8.35 -3.53 -4.70
CA ARG A 154 -9.38 -4.44 -5.22
C ARG A 154 -8.90 -5.04 -6.54
N ASN A 155 -7.98 -6.00 -6.46
CA ASN A 155 -7.46 -6.69 -7.63
C ASN A 155 -8.12 -8.06 -7.90
N GLY A 156 -9.02 -8.50 -7.02
CA GLY A 156 -9.80 -9.74 -7.16
C GLY A 156 -9.04 -11.03 -6.85
N TRP A 157 -7.76 -10.96 -6.42
CA TRP A 157 -6.92 -12.14 -6.26
C TRP A 157 -6.29 -12.26 -4.87
N GLN A 158 -6.29 -13.48 -4.35
CA GLN A 158 -5.50 -13.90 -3.19
C GLN A 158 -4.25 -14.69 -3.64
N SER A 159 -3.58 -15.39 -2.70
CA SER A 159 -2.37 -16.17 -3.00
C SER A 159 -2.62 -17.28 -4.02
N TYR A 160 -3.74 -18.00 -3.91
CA TYR A 160 -4.02 -19.21 -4.72
C TYR A 160 -5.26 -19.11 -5.59
N LYS A 161 -6.25 -18.31 -5.22
CA LYS A 161 -7.56 -18.23 -5.87
C LYS A 161 -8.06 -16.80 -5.90
N SER A 162 -9.13 -16.56 -6.67
CA SER A 162 -9.84 -15.29 -6.60
C SER A 162 -10.50 -15.09 -5.24
N VAL A 163 -10.71 -13.84 -4.88
CA VAL A 163 -11.43 -13.45 -3.66
C VAL A 163 -12.85 -14.02 -3.68
N ASP A 164 -13.53 -13.95 -4.81
CA ASP A 164 -14.90 -14.46 -4.96
C ASP A 164 -14.98 -15.97 -4.77
N PHE A 165 -14.01 -16.73 -5.28
CA PHE A 165 -13.97 -18.18 -5.08
C PHE A 165 -13.78 -18.55 -3.60
N THR A 166 -12.99 -17.74 -2.86
CA THR A 166 -12.59 -18.08 -1.50
C THR A 166 -13.70 -17.78 -0.48
N VAL A 167 -14.23 -16.55 -0.48
CA VAL A 167 -15.23 -16.09 0.50
C VAL A 167 -16.40 -15.33 -0.14
N GLY A 168 -16.27 -14.87 -1.38
CA GLY A 168 -17.30 -14.08 -2.05
C GLY A 168 -17.48 -12.70 -1.41
N GLN A 169 -16.45 -11.89 -1.41
CA GLN A 169 -16.51 -10.52 -0.88
C GLN A 169 -17.20 -9.55 -1.85
N ASN A 170 -18.52 -9.56 -1.85
CA ASN A 170 -19.26 -8.57 -2.61
C ASN A 170 -19.26 -7.21 -1.90
N ASN A 171 -19.13 -6.15 -2.71
CA ASN A 171 -19.37 -4.75 -2.33
C ASN A 171 -18.57 -4.25 -1.11
N ILE A 172 -17.24 -4.25 -1.25
CA ILE A 172 -16.32 -3.74 -0.23
C ILE A 172 -16.67 -2.31 0.17
N ALA A 173 -17.00 -1.46 -0.81
CA ALA A 173 -17.33 -0.05 -0.58
C ALA A 173 -18.55 0.11 0.34
N ASP A 174 -19.61 -0.70 0.13
CA ASP A 174 -20.80 -0.63 0.98
C ASP A 174 -20.55 -1.14 2.40
N ARG A 175 -19.63 -2.09 2.58
CA ARG A 175 -19.21 -2.49 3.92
C ARG A 175 -18.60 -1.29 4.68
N PHE A 176 -17.65 -0.55 4.08
CA PHE A 176 -17.10 0.65 4.70
C PHE A 176 -18.18 1.72 4.95
N ARG A 177 -19.10 1.93 3.99
CA ARG A 177 -20.25 2.85 4.17
C ARG A 177 -21.14 2.44 5.34
N ALA A 178 -21.42 1.13 5.51
CA ALA A 178 -22.20 0.61 6.61
C ALA A 178 -21.54 0.85 7.98
N PHE A 179 -20.20 0.87 8.05
CA PHE A 179 -19.46 1.27 9.23
C PHE A 179 -19.38 2.80 9.42
N GLY A 180 -19.96 3.60 8.52
CA GLY A 180 -20.03 5.05 8.64
C GLY A 180 -18.84 5.81 8.03
N TRP A 181 -17.98 5.14 7.25
CA TRP A 181 -16.86 5.76 6.55
C TRP A 181 -17.32 6.58 5.34
N HIS A 182 -16.58 7.64 5.02
CA HIS A 182 -16.63 8.25 3.71
C HIS A 182 -15.90 7.35 2.71
N THR A 183 -16.58 6.94 1.64
CA THR A 183 -16.04 5.91 0.74
C THR A 183 -16.08 6.38 -0.71
N GLN A 184 -14.95 6.24 -1.39
CA GLN A 184 -14.77 6.52 -2.80
C GLN A 184 -14.41 5.22 -3.55
N GLU A 185 -14.79 5.13 -4.82
CA GLU A 185 -14.40 4.04 -5.72
C GLU A 185 -13.74 4.67 -6.94
N ILE A 186 -12.51 4.25 -7.26
CA ILE A 186 -11.69 4.81 -8.34
C ILE A 186 -10.92 3.72 -9.09
N SER A 187 -10.36 4.05 -10.25
CA SER A 187 -9.28 3.24 -10.84
C SER A 187 -8.00 3.43 -10.03
N GLY A 188 -7.37 2.32 -9.63
CA GLY A 188 -6.07 2.34 -8.94
C GLY A 188 -4.89 2.69 -9.86
N HIS A 189 -5.15 2.90 -11.16
CA HIS A 189 -4.16 3.22 -12.20
C HIS A 189 -4.38 4.60 -12.83
N ASP A 190 -5.33 5.38 -12.32
CA ASP A 190 -5.56 6.78 -12.70
C ASP A 190 -4.91 7.71 -11.67
N ILE A 191 -3.73 8.22 -12.00
CA ILE A 191 -2.95 9.10 -11.10
C ILE A 191 -3.73 10.34 -10.71
N ASP A 192 -4.43 10.97 -11.65
CA ASP A 192 -5.22 12.18 -11.36
C ASP A 192 -6.44 11.86 -10.50
N GLY A 193 -7.08 10.71 -10.75
CA GLY A 193 -8.14 10.18 -9.90
C GLY A 193 -7.68 9.88 -8.46
N ILE A 194 -6.48 9.32 -8.29
CA ILE A 194 -5.88 9.06 -6.97
C ILE A 194 -5.61 10.38 -6.24
N LYS A 195 -5.01 11.37 -6.92
CA LYS A 195 -4.76 12.72 -6.37
C LYS A 195 -6.07 13.39 -5.93
N ALA A 196 -7.08 13.36 -6.78
CA ALA A 196 -8.40 13.93 -6.49
C ALA A 196 -9.04 13.26 -5.27
N ALA A 197 -8.96 11.91 -5.18
CA ALA A 197 -9.51 11.17 -4.05
C ALA A 197 -8.81 11.50 -2.73
N VAL A 198 -7.48 11.67 -2.74
CA VAL A 198 -6.71 12.12 -1.57
C VAL A 198 -7.10 13.56 -1.17
N ALA A 199 -7.24 14.46 -2.13
CA ALA A 199 -7.65 15.83 -1.87
C ALA A 199 -9.05 15.89 -1.21
N ILE A 200 -10.01 15.10 -1.71
CA ILE A 200 -11.33 14.95 -1.10
C ILE A 200 -11.20 14.42 0.34
N ALA A 201 -10.39 13.38 0.57
CA ALA A 201 -10.18 12.83 1.90
C ALA A 201 -9.60 13.85 2.87
N LYS A 202 -8.60 14.62 2.46
CA LYS A 202 -8.01 15.70 3.28
C LYS A 202 -9.00 16.83 3.61
N GLY A 203 -9.91 17.12 2.71
CA GLY A 203 -10.93 18.18 2.88
C GLY A 203 -12.15 17.77 3.70
N TYR A 204 -12.46 16.48 3.76
CA TYR A 204 -13.67 15.98 4.41
C TYR A 204 -13.44 15.71 5.90
N LYS A 205 -14.31 16.19 6.78
CA LYS A 205 -14.14 16.12 8.23
C LYS A 205 -15.16 15.21 8.92
N GLY A 206 -14.73 14.65 10.06
CA GLY A 206 -15.58 13.90 10.98
C GLY A 206 -15.79 12.43 10.65
N LYS A 207 -15.21 11.92 9.55
CA LYS A 207 -15.28 10.50 9.19
C LYS A 207 -13.93 10.00 8.67
N PRO A 208 -13.54 8.75 8.96
CA PRO A 208 -12.42 8.11 8.28
C PRO A 208 -12.77 7.84 6.80
N HIS A 209 -11.74 7.63 5.98
CA HIS A 209 -11.87 7.51 4.54
C HIS A 209 -11.44 6.16 4.03
N ALA A 210 -12.26 5.54 3.17
CA ALA A 210 -11.91 4.36 2.39
C ALA A 210 -11.91 4.73 0.90
N ILE A 211 -10.83 4.41 0.21
CA ILE A 211 -10.68 4.56 -1.23
C ILE A 211 -10.51 3.16 -1.81
N VAL A 212 -11.56 2.62 -2.39
CA VAL A 212 -11.55 1.31 -3.03
C VAL A 212 -11.06 1.48 -4.45
N CYS A 213 -9.91 0.89 -4.73
CA CYS A 213 -9.19 1.06 -5.98
C CYS A 213 -9.34 -0.20 -6.85
N ASP A 214 -9.97 -0.08 -8.01
CA ASP A 214 -9.97 -1.13 -9.02
C ASP A 214 -8.57 -1.24 -9.60
N CYS A 215 -7.88 -2.32 -9.27
CA CYS A 215 -6.51 -2.57 -9.66
C CYS A 215 -6.37 -3.82 -10.52
N ILE A 216 -5.33 -3.84 -11.34
CA ILE A 216 -4.91 -4.99 -12.10
C ILE A 216 -3.67 -5.57 -11.43
N LYS A 217 -3.78 -6.79 -10.89
CA LYS A 217 -2.62 -7.48 -10.32
C LYS A 217 -1.55 -7.69 -11.39
N GLY A 218 -0.32 -7.23 -11.12
CA GLY A 218 0.79 -7.31 -12.08
C GLY A 218 0.75 -6.24 -13.17
N LYS A 219 0.09 -5.10 -12.93
CA LYS A 219 -0.08 -3.99 -13.86
C LYS A 219 1.21 -3.54 -14.52
N GLY A 220 1.16 -3.32 -15.83
CA GLY A 220 2.28 -2.81 -16.61
C GLY A 220 3.14 -3.89 -17.29
N LEU A 221 2.97 -5.16 -16.94
CA LEU A 221 3.69 -6.28 -17.54
C LEU A 221 2.73 -7.29 -18.15
N SER A 222 2.77 -7.44 -19.47
CA SER A 222 1.82 -8.27 -20.23
C SER A 222 1.72 -9.71 -19.75
N PHE A 223 2.83 -10.28 -19.30
CA PHE A 223 2.89 -11.66 -18.79
C PHE A 223 2.46 -11.79 -17.32
N MET A 224 2.30 -10.68 -16.59
CA MET A 224 1.89 -10.66 -15.17
C MET A 224 0.45 -10.19 -14.95
N GLU A 225 -0.10 -9.34 -15.84
CA GLU A 225 -1.45 -8.77 -15.66
C GLU A 225 -2.50 -9.85 -15.51
N ASN A 226 -3.30 -9.78 -14.42
CA ASN A 226 -4.35 -10.73 -14.07
C ASN A 226 -3.90 -12.20 -14.01
N ASN A 227 -2.61 -12.45 -13.93
CA ASN A 227 -2.03 -13.78 -13.83
C ASN A 227 -1.61 -14.10 -12.39
N ASN A 228 -2.42 -14.89 -11.69
CA ASN A 228 -2.19 -15.17 -10.26
C ASN A 228 -0.93 -16.00 -9.98
N ALA A 229 -0.33 -16.64 -10.99
CA ALA A 229 0.97 -17.31 -10.83
C ALA A 229 2.07 -16.33 -10.39
N TRP A 230 1.91 -15.05 -10.72
CA TRP A 230 2.81 -13.97 -10.33
C TRP A 230 2.51 -13.37 -8.94
N HIS A 231 1.65 -14.02 -8.15
CA HIS A 231 1.54 -13.64 -6.74
C HIS A 231 2.91 -13.70 -6.06
N LYS A 232 3.70 -14.72 -6.40
CA LYS A 232 5.05 -14.91 -5.88
C LYS A 232 5.96 -15.48 -6.99
N GLY A 233 7.16 -14.95 -7.11
CA GLY A 233 8.13 -15.41 -8.10
C GLY A 233 9.16 -14.37 -8.49
N VAL A 234 10.02 -14.74 -9.43
CA VAL A 234 11.03 -13.87 -10.03
C VAL A 234 10.99 -14.09 -11.54
N PRO A 235 11.01 -13.03 -12.36
CA PRO A 235 11.08 -13.15 -13.81
C PRO A 235 12.34 -13.92 -14.26
N THR A 236 12.24 -14.68 -15.34
CA THR A 236 13.40 -15.19 -16.06
C THR A 236 14.15 -14.04 -16.74
N ASP A 237 15.36 -14.31 -17.24
CA ASP A 237 16.14 -13.30 -17.97
C ASP A 237 15.39 -12.82 -19.22
N GLU A 238 14.70 -13.71 -19.94
CA GLU A 238 13.88 -13.35 -21.10
C GLU A 238 12.67 -12.47 -20.71
N GLN A 239 12.02 -12.81 -19.60
CA GLN A 239 10.90 -12.01 -19.05
C GLN A 239 11.39 -10.67 -18.52
N TRP A 240 12.61 -10.60 -18.00
CA TRP A 240 13.21 -9.34 -17.58
C TRP A 240 13.45 -8.40 -18.77
N GLU A 241 13.93 -8.93 -19.92
CA GLU A 241 14.09 -8.13 -21.14
C GLU A 241 12.74 -7.61 -21.69
N ILE A 242 11.67 -8.42 -21.58
CA ILE A 242 10.31 -7.96 -21.90
C ILE A 242 9.88 -6.84 -20.96
N ALA A 243 10.08 -7.03 -19.65
CA ALA A 243 9.71 -6.08 -18.62
C ALA A 243 10.40 -4.71 -18.84
N LYS A 244 11.69 -4.68 -19.15
CA LYS A 244 12.41 -3.44 -19.47
C LYS A 244 11.78 -2.69 -20.63
N LYS A 245 11.43 -3.38 -21.71
CA LYS A 245 10.79 -2.78 -22.89
C LYS A 245 9.39 -2.23 -22.57
N GLU A 246 8.57 -3.02 -21.86
CA GLU A 246 7.19 -2.63 -21.53
C GLU A 246 7.13 -1.48 -20.52
N LEU A 247 8.09 -1.37 -19.60
CA LEU A 247 8.17 -0.29 -18.63
C LEU A 247 8.99 0.93 -19.09
N GLY A 248 9.44 0.94 -20.35
CA GLY A 248 10.17 2.08 -20.93
C GLY A 248 11.61 2.21 -20.42
N GLY A 249 12.21 1.12 -19.92
CA GLY A 249 13.63 1.09 -19.57
C GLY A 249 14.50 1.27 -20.82
N GLU A 250 15.53 2.11 -20.73
CA GLU A 250 16.53 2.24 -21.79
C GLU A 250 17.31 0.92 -21.95
N GLU A 251 17.72 0.61 -23.20
CA GLU A 251 18.55 -0.55 -23.53
C GLU A 251 19.96 -0.49 -22.90
#